data_f666186981f2aaa9aa63a98c6244bf96
#
_entry.id   f666186981f2aaa9aa63a98c6244bf96
#
_cell.length_a   1.000
_cell.length_b   1.000
_cell.length_c   1.000
_cell.angle_alpha   90.00
_cell.angle_beta   90.00
_cell.angle_gamma   90.00
#
_symmetry.space_group_name_H-M   'P 1'
#
loop_
_entity.id
_entity.type
_entity.pdbx_description
1 polymer ?
#
loop_
_entity_poly.entity_id
_entity_poly.type
_entity_poly.pdbx_seq_one_letter_code
_entity_poly.pdbx_strand_id
1 'polypeptide(L)'
;MIETAKAPKVRQVQLVGRKIRRLRKERQLTQTELSSRIGVQQSDLSRMEKGEYRVSLDTLFKILAEFDLSIGEFFDDVGGKEPPGPRELRIAREFTSLPSEAQREVEEFIAFKRVQDQGREGDRT
;
A
#
# COMPACT_ATOMS: atom_id res chain seq x y z
N MET A 1 -21.03 5.97 -12.78
CA MET A 1 -20.73 6.98 -11.77
C MET A 1 -20.81 6.44 -10.36
N ILE A 2 -21.91 5.80 -10.04
CA ILE A 2 -22.12 5.16 -8.73
C ILE A 2 -21.13 4.01 -8.50
N GLU A 3 -20.69 3.38 -9.56
CA GLU A 3 -19.76 2.26 -9.54
C GLU A 3 -18.39 2.62 -8.96
N THR A 4 -17.96 3.86 -9.13
CA THR A 4 -16.67 4.31 -8.60
C THR A 4 -16.63 4.31 -7.07
N ALA A 5 -17.77 4.44 -6.41
CA ALA A 5 -17.84 4.42 -4.95
C ALA A 5 -17.58 3.03 -4.36
N LYS A 6 -17.85 1.97 -5.13
CA LYS A 6 -17.65 0.58 -4.69
C LYS A 6 -16.25 0.06 -4.99
N ALA A 7 -15.61 0.60 -6.03
CA ALA A 7 -14.29 0.15 -6.46
C ALA A 7 -13.21 0.23 -5.38
N PRO A 8 -13.14 1.31 -4.53
CA PRO A 8 -12.14 1.38 -3.48
C PRO A 8 -12.19 0.25 -2.46
N LYS A 9 -13.39 -0.20 -2.08
CA LYS A 9 -13.52 -1.30 -1.11
C LYS A 9 -13.01 -2.61 -1.68
N VAL A 10 -13.35 -2.93 -2.91
CA VAL A 10 -12.87 -4.15 -3.59
C VAL A 10 -11.35 -4.08 -3.74
N ARG A 11 -10.82 -2.92 -4.12
CA ARG A 11 -9.39 -2.69 -4.21
C ARG A 11 -8.67 -2.95 -2.89
N GLN A 12 -9.22 -2.46 -1.80
CA GLN A 12 -8.61 -2.63 -0.48
C GLN A 12 -8.50 -4.09 -0.09
N VAL A 13 -9.55 -4.86 -0.31
CA VAL A 13 -9.54 -6.31 -0.04
C VAL A 13 -8.46 -6.99 -0.88
N GLN A 14 -8.38 -6.65 -2.16
CA GLN A 14 -7.38 -7.22 -3.06
C GLN A 14 -5.96 -6.81 -2.66
N LEU A 15 -5.77 -5.56 -2.24
CA LEU A 15 -4.45 -5.07 -1.82
C LEU A 15 -3.95 -5.81 -0.57
N VAL A 16 -4.84 -6.04 0.39
CA VAL A 16 -4.49 -6.81 1.60
C VAL A 16 -4.07 -8.22 1.23
N GLY A 17 -4.83 -8.89 0.38
CA GLY A 17 -4.51 -10.25 -0.08
C GLY A 17 -3.19 -10.32 -0.81
N ARG A 18 -2.94 -9.37 -1.72
CA ARG A 18 -1.67 -9.29 -2.45
C ARG A 18 -0.49 -9.04 -1.52
N LYS A 19 -0.68 -8.22 -0.52
CA LYS A 19 0.37 -7.93 0.48
C LYS A 19 0.73 -9.18 1.25
N ILE A 20 -0.27 -9.95 1.69
CA ILE A 20 -0.05 -11.21 2.39
C ILE A 20 0.74 -12.17 1.50
N ARG A 21 0.34 -12.31 0.24
CA ARG A 21 1.02 -13.17 -0.71
C ARG A 21 2.46 -12.76 -0.92
N ARG A 22 2.72 -11.47 -1.09
CA ARG A 22 4.07 -10.94 -1.28
C ARG A 22 4.95 -11.23 -0.07
N LEU A 23 4.44 -10.93 1.12
CA LEU A 23 5.19 -11.16 2.36
C LEU A 23 5.49 -12.64 2.56
N ARG A 24 4.53 -13.51 2.24
CA ARG A 24 4.71 -14.96 2.31
C ARG A 24 5.84 -15.42 1.38
N LYS A 25 5.81 -14.95 0.14
CA LYS A 25 6.82 -15.33 -0.86
C LYS A 25 8.20 -14.78 -0.52
N GLU A 26 8.28 -13.58 0.02
CA GLU A 26 9.54 -13.01 0.48
C GLU A 26 10.19 -13.89 1.56
N ARG A 27 9.36 -14.56 2.36
CA ARG A 27 9.81 -15.47 3.41
C ARG A 27 9.95 -16.91 2.94
N GLN A 28 9.77 -17.15 1.64
CA GLN A 28 9.91 -18.48 1.02
C GLN A 28 8.99 -19.52 1.63
N LEU A 29 7.78 -19.11 1.99
CA LEU A 29 6.77 -20.00 2.56
C LEU A 29 5.75 -20.35 1.48
N THR A 30 5.34 -21.64 1.48
CA THR A 30 4.20 -22.06 0.66
C THR A 30 2.90 -21.69 1.37
N GLN A 31 1.78 -21.68 0.62
CA GLN A 31 0.47 -21.47 1.24
C GLN A 31 0.19 -22.54 2.31
N THR A 32 0.57 -23.78 2.05
CA THR A 32 0.38 -24.86 3.01
C THR A 32 1.15 -24.60 4.30
N GLU A 33 2.38 -24.16 4.18
CA GLU A 33 3.22 -23.87 5.34
C GLU A 33 2.64 -22.71 6.17
N LEU A 34 2.29 -21.61 5.52
CA LEU A 34 1.72 -20.46 6.24
C LEU A 34 0.38 -20.81 6.87
N SER A 35 -0.51 -21.48 6.12
CA SER A 35 -1.82 -21.85 6.64
C SER A 35 -1.70 -22.76 7.86
N SER A 36 -0.76 -23.69 7.85
CA SER A 36 -0.49 -24.55 8.99
C SER A 36 -0.04 -23.76 10.21
N ARG A 37 0.83 -22.78 10.01
CA ARG A 37 1.38 -21.98 11.11
C ARG A 37 0.33 -21.08 11.76
N ILE A 38 -0.59 -20.55 10.97
CA ILE A 38 -1.63 -19.64 11.49
C ILE A 38 -2.95 -20.35 11.79
N GLY A 39 -3.03 -21.66 11.53
CA GLY A 39 -4.19 -22.45 11.89
C GLY A 39 -5.41 -22.24 11.02
N VAL A 40 -5.23 -21.93 9.74
CA VAL A 40 -6.33 -21.84 8.77
C VAL A 40 -6.12 -22.88 7.67
N GLN A 41 -7.17 -23.12 6.88
CA GLN A 41 -7.08 -24.03 5.76
C GLN A 41 -6.33 -23.39 4.59
N GLN A 42 -5.57 -24.19 3.84
CA GLN A 42 -4.83 -23.70 2.70
C GLN A 42 -5.76 -23.07 1.65
N SER A 43 -6.93 -23.69 1.43
CA SER A 43 -7.92 -23.13 0.49
C SER A 43 -8.43 -21.76 0.92
N ASP A 44 -8.60 -21.54 2.22
CA ASP A 44 -9.03 -20.23 2.74
C ASP A 44 -7.93 -19.19 2.56
N LEU A 45 -6.68 -19.55 2.84
CA LEU A 45 -5.56 -18.65 2.62
C LEU A 45 -5.44 -18.29 1.14
N SER A 46 -5.61 -19.28 0.26
CA SER A 46 -5.58 -19.03 -1.18
C SER A 46 -6.62 -18.00 -1.60
N ARG A 47 -7.83 -18.10 -1.08
CA ARG A 47 -8.91 -17.15 -1.38
C ARG A 47 -8.65 -15.76 -0.81
N MET A 48 -8.07 -15.70 0.37
CA MET A 48 -7.65 -14.43 0.98
C MET A 48 -6.61 -13.73 0.10
N GLU A 49 -5.62 -14.46 -0.38
CA GLU A 49 -4.57 -13.91 -1.22
C GLU A 49 -5.08 -13.41 -2.57
N LYS A 50 -6.14 -14.03 -3.07
CA LYS A 50 -6.79 -13.60 -4.32
C LYS A 50 -7.75 -12.43 -4.13
N GLY A 51 -8.03 -12.07 -2.88
CA GLY A 51 -8.99 -11.00 -2.59
C GLY A 51 -10.43 -11.44 -2.65
N GLU A 52 -10.71 -12.74 -2.66
CA GLU A 52 -12.07 -13.28 -2.67
C GLU A 52 -12.72 -13.22 -1.29
N TYR A 53 -11.91 -13.28 -0.25
CA TYR A 53 -12.33 -13.19 1.14
C TYR A 53 -11.72 -11.98 1.80
N ARG A 54 -12.47 -11.38 2.70
CA ARG A 54 -11.91 -10.43 3.65
C ARG A 54 -11.15 -11.20 4.71
N VAL A 55 -9.95 -10.74 5.02
CA VAL A 55 -9.16 -11.30 6.10
C VAL A 55 -9.74 -10.78 7.41
N SER A 56 -10.14 -11.68 8.31
CA SER A 56 -10.60 -11.26 9.63
C SER A 56 -9.44 -10.64 10.40
N LEU A 57 -9.77 -9.77 11.34
CA LEU A 57 -8.76 -9.12 12.17
C LEU A 57 -7.95 -10.15 12.96
N ASP A 58 -8.61 -11.19 13.45
CA ASP A 58 -7.95 -12.27 14.18
C ASP A 58 -6.91 -12.97 13.31
N THR A 59 -7.29 -13.33 12.07
CA THR A 59 -6.39 -13.98 11.14
C THR A 59 -5.24 -13.06 10.76
N LEU A 60 -5.52 -11.77 10.55
CA LEU A 60 -4.49 -10.80 10.23
C LEU A 60 -3.45 -10.70 11.36
N PHE A 61 -3.89 -10.64 12.60
CA PHE A 61 -2.96 -10.61 13.74
C PHE A 61 -2.09 -11.87 13.81
N LYS A 62 -2.65 -13.02 13.47
CA LYS A 62 -1.85 -14.27 13.41
C LYS A 62 -0.80 -14.20 12.32
N ILE A 63 -1.15 -13.65 11.15
CA ILE A 63 -0.21 -13.47 10.05
C ILE A 63 0.89 -12.48 10.44
N LEU A 64 0.53 -11.37 11.06
CA LEU A 64 1.48 -10.35 11.49
C LEU A 64 2.45 -10.91 12.52
N ALA A 65 1.94 -11.70 13.47
CA ALA A 65 2.77 -12.35 14.48
C ALA A 65 3.78 -13.31 13.83
N GLU A 66 3.32 -14.08 12.85
CA GLU A 66 4.19 -15.02 12.12
C GLU A 66 5.29 -14.30 11.35
N PHE A 67 4.97 -13.12 10.79
CA PHE A 67 5.91 -12.33 10.00
C PHE A 67 6.71 -11.32 10.83
N ASP A 68 6.45 -11.24 12.12
CA ASP A 68 7.08 -10.27 13.02
C ASP A 68 6.91 -8.83 12.53
N LEU A 69 5.69 -8.49 12.16
CA LEU A 69 5.32 -7.17 11.68
C LEU A 69 4.29 -6.52 12.59
N SER A 70 4.39 -5.21 12.75
CA SER A 70 3.34 -4.43 13.39
C SER A 70 2.23 -4.16 12.37
N ILE A 71 1.04 -3.82 12.88
CA ILE A 71 -0.07 -3.46 12.01
C ILE A 71 0.25 -2.19 11.19
N GLY A 72 0.97 -1.25 11.78
CA GLY A 72 1.43 -0.04 11.08
C GLY A 72 2.36 -0.37 9.93
N GLU A 73 3.33 -1.25 10.15
CA GLU A 73 4.24 -1.68 9.10
C GLU A 73 3.51 -2.38 7.96
N PHE A 74 2.51 -3.20 8.29
CA PHE A 74 1.74 -3.90 7.27
C PHE A 74 0.96 -2.92 6.39
N PHE A 75 0.33 -1.91 6.98
CA PHE A 75 -0.52 -0.97 6.26
C PHE A 75 0.21 0.27 5.75
N ASP A 76 1.52 0.34 5.88
CA ASP A 76 2.30 1.50 5.47
C ASP A 76 2.12 1.81 3.98
N ASP A 77 2.10 0.81 3.13
CA ASP A 77 1.91 0.97 1.70
C ASP A 77 0.53 0.54 1.19
N VAL A 78 -0.23 -0.22 1.99
CA VAL A 78 -1.58 -0.69 1.60
C VAL A 78 -2.64 0.38 1.85
N GLY A 79 -2.42 1.25 2.81
CA GLY A 79 -3.39 2.25 3.28
C GLY A 79 -3.70 3.39 2.32
N GLY A 80 -3.57 3.18 1.03
CA GLY A 80 -3.95 4.15 0.01
C GLY A 80 -2.82 4.79 -0.74
N LYS A 81 -1.58 4.45 -0.43
CA LYS A 81 -0.42 4.93 -1.18
C LYS A 81 0.07 3.81 -2.09
N GLU A 82 -0.05 4.04 -3.37
CA GLU A 82 0.55 3.13 -4.34
C GLU A 82 2.07 3.35 -4.34
N PRO A 83 2.86 2.30 -4.62
CA PRO A 83 4.29 2.48 -4.80
C PRO A 83 4.56 3.50 -5.90
N PRO A 84 5.62 4.30 -5.79
CA PRO A 84 5.92 5.28 -6.82
C PRO A 84 6.15 4.59 -8.17
N GLY A 85 5.58 5.17 -9.22
CA GLY A 85 5.75 4.69 -10.59
C GLY A 85 7.12 5.07 -11.16
N PRO A 86 7.41 4.62 -12.39
CA PRO A 86 8.69 4.94 -13.03
C PRO A 86 8.97 6.44 -13.16
N ARG A 87 7.93 7.22 -13.42
CA ARG A 87 8.04 8.68 -13.52
C ARG A 87 8.44 9.31 -12.19
N GLU A 88 7.77 8.91 -11.13
CA GLU A 88 8.02 9.42 -9.80
C GLU A 88 9.41 9.03 -9.29
N LEU A 89 9.85 7.80 -9.59
CA LEU A 89 11.19 7.35 -9.24
C LEU A 89 12.26 8.14 -10.00
N ARG A 90 12.02 8.47 -11.26
CA ARG A 90 12.94 9.28 -12.05
C ARG A 90 13.08 10.66 -11.47
N ILE A 91 11.96 11.30 -11.13
CA ILE A 91 11.95 12.63 -10.53
C ILE A 91 12.69 12.62 -9.18
N ALA A 92 12.46 11.58 -8.37
CA ALA A 92 13.14 11.44 -7.08
C ALA A 92 14.65 11.33 -7.26
N ARG A 93 15.12 10.58 -8.27
CA ARG A 93 16.55 10.47 -8.56
C ARG A 93 17.14 11.79 -9.03
N GLU A 94 16.44 12.49 -9.90
CA GLU A 94 16.87 13.80 -10.38
C GLU A 94 16.96 14.77 -9.22
N PHE A 95 15.96 14.78 -8.34
CA PHE A 95 15.95 15.62 -7.16
C PHE A 95 17.14 15.33 -6.24
N THR A 96 17.41 14.05 -5.95
CA THR A 96 18.52 13.67 -5.07
C THR A 96 19.88 14.00 -5.66
N SER A 97 20.00 14.09 -6.98
CA SER A 97 21.24 14.44 -7.64
C SER A 97 21.55 15.94 -7.58
N LEU A 98 20.58 16.76 -7.25
CA LEU A 98 20.76 18.22 -7.18
C LEU A 98 21.55 18.62 -5.92
N PRO A 99 22.30 19.74 -6.00
CA PRO A 99 22.89 20.33 -4.78
C PRO A 99 21.83 20.72 -3.78
N SER A 100 22.20 20.80 -2.50
CA SER A 100 21.25 21.11 -1.41
C SER A 100 20.48 22.41 -1.63
N GLU A 101 21.14 23.42 -2.16
CA GLU A 101 20.50 24.72 -2.45
C GLU A 101 19.41 24.57 -3.53
N ALA A 102 19.70 23.83 -4.58
CA ALA A 102 18.72 23.58 -5.63
C ALA A 102 17.55 22.73 -5.14
N GLN A 103 17.81 21.76 -4.27
CA GLN A 103 16.77 20.96 -3.66
C GLN A 103 15.80 21.86 -2.87
N ARG A 104 16.33 22.80 -2.12
CA ARG A 104 15.52 23.75 -1.36
C ARG A 104 14.62 24.59 -2.29
N GLU A 105 15.16 25.06 -3.39
CA GLU A 105 14.38 25.81 -4.38
C GLU A 105 13.26 24.98 -4.98
N VAL A 106 13.52 23.72 -5.27
CA VAL A 106 12.49 22.79 -5.78
C VAL A 106 11.40 22.59 -4.74
N GLU A 107 11.76 22.39 -3.48
CA GLU A 107 10.78 22.22 -2.40
C GLU A 107 9.92 23.46 -2.23
N GLU A 108 10.52 24.64 -2.30
CA GLU A 108 9.78 25.93 -2.25
C GLU A 108 8.80 26.06 -3.42
N PHE A 109 9.23 25.64 -4.61
CA PHE A 109 8.37 25.67 -5.78
C PHE A 109 7.19 24.73 -5.65
N ILE A 110 7.41 23.54 -5.12
CA ILE A 110 6.34 22.58 -4.87
C ILE A 110 5.34 23.16 -3.86
N ALA A 111 5.83 23.76 -2.79
CA ALA A 111 4.98 24.37 -1.78
C ALA A 111 4.13 25.52 -2.39
N PHE A 112 4.75 26.32 -3.24
CA PHE A 112 4.07 27.40 -3.94
C PHE A 112 2.95 26.88 -4.84
N LYS A 113 3.23 25.85 -5.62
CA LYS A 113 2.23 25.24 -6.50
C LYS A 113 1.08 24.62 -5.73
N ARG A 114 1.38 24.05 -4.58
CA ARG A 114 0.36 23.45 -3.72
C ARG A 114 -0.63 24.52 -3.21
N VAL A 115 -0.12 25.68 -2.81
CA VAL A 115 -0.95 26.81 -2.38
C VAL A 115 -1.83 27.32 -3.52
N GLN A 116 -1.25 27.44 -4.74
CA GLN A 116 -2.02 27.85 -5.91
C GLN A 116 -3.17 26.88 -6.21
N ASP A 117 -2.89 25.59 -6.13
CA ASP A 117 -3.88 24.58 -6.43
C ASP A 117 -5.02 24.58 -5.42
N GLN A 118 -4.71 24.75 -4.14
CA GLN A 118 -5.71 24.90 -3.08
C GLN A 118 -6.58 26.14 -3.30
N GLY A 119 -5.98 27.24 -3.74
CA GLY A 119 -6.70 28.44 -4.07
C GLY A 119 -7.69 28.23 -5.20
N ARG A 120 -7.31 27.49 -6.22
CA ARG A 120 -8.20 27.18 -7.35
C ARG A 120 -9.38 26.33 -6.90
N GLU A 121 -9.14 25.36 -6.04
CA GLU A 121 -10.20 24.49 -5.52
C GLU A 121 -11.18 25.30 -4.67
N GLY A 122 -10.67 26.24 -3.89
CA GLY A 122 -11.50 27.17 -3.11
C GLY A 122 -12.41 28.03 -3.98
N ASP A 123 -11.89 28.46 -5.12
CA ASP A 123 -12.65 29.30 -6.05
C ASP A 123 -13.78 28.56 -6.76
N ARG A 124 -13.71 27.24 -6.83
CA ARG A 124 -14.74 26.42 -7.46
C ARG A 124 -15.96 26.21 -6.58
N THR A 125 -15.82 26.41 -5.31
CA THR A 125 -16.93 26.28 -4.37
C THR A 125 -17.67 27.61 -4.22
#